data_94b965472f0931a22b3d510e5ae9a527
#
_entry.id   94b965472f0931a22b3d510e5ae9a527
#
_cell.length_a   1.000
_cell.length_b   1.000
_cell.length_c   1.000
_cell.angle_alpha   90.00
_cell.angle_beta   90.00
_cell.angle_gamma   90.00
#
_symmetry.space_group_name_H-M   'P 1'
#
loop_
_entity.id
_entity.type
_entity.pdbx_description
1 polymer ?
#
loop_
_entity_poly.entity_id
_entity_poly.type
_entity_poly.pdbx_seq_one_letter_code
_entity_poly.pdbx_strand_id
1 'polypeptide(L)'
;MHILLLHGPNLNLLGTREPDIYGSMTQSQLVSNVQQAAQSFGMELSFVQSNHEGELIDTLQQTTADAVIFNPAAYTHTSIALMDTIRAISVPVVEVHLSELSTRERYRQFSYIKDVCVASFKGNHLQSYLDALQYIKENQT
;
A
#
# COMPACT_ATOMS: atom_id res chain seq x y z
N MET A 1 12.13 -10.52 9.32
CA MET A 1 11.55 -9.19 9.02
C MET A 1 10.04 -9.31 8.92
N HIS A 2 9.35 -8.42 9.56
CA HIS A 2 7.89 -8.38 9.55
C HIS A 2 7.39 -7.17 8.74
N ILE A 3 6.55 -7.43 7.76
CA ILE A 3 5.98 -6.41 6.86
C ILE A 3 4.49 -6.28 7.16
N LEU A 4 4.01 -5.05 7.29
CA LEU A 4 2.59 -4.75 7.33
C LEU A 4 2.12 -4.35 5.94
N LEU A 5 1.15 -5.06 5.39
CA LEU A 5 0.41 -4.65 4.20
C LEU A 5 -0.84 -3.92 4.65
N LEU A 6 -0.95 -2.64 4.31
CA LEU A 6 -2.03 -1.78 4.77
C LEU A 6 -2.83 -1.25 3.57
N HIS A 7 -4.13 -1.51 3.57
CA HIS A 7 -5.06 -1.14 2.52
C HIS A 7 -6.08 -0.11 3.00
N GLY A 8 -6.31 0.90 2.19
CA GLY A 8 -7.31 1.94 2.41
C GLY A 8 -8.71 1.58 1.90
N PRO A 9 -9.57 2.60 1.73
CA PRO A 9 -11.00 2.40 1.47
C PRO A 9 -11.28 1.72 0.14
N ASN A 10 -12.32 0.91 0.15
CA ASN A 10 -12.88 0.24 -1.03
C ASN A 10 -12.00 -0.86 -1.64
N LEU A 11 -10.79 -1.10 -1.14
CA LEU A 11 -9.95 -2.19 -1.64
C LEU A 11 -10.53 -3.56 -1.30
N ASN A 12 -11.39 -3.64 -0.29
CA ASN A 12 -12.17 -4.84 0.00
C ASN A 12 -13.14 -5.22 -1.13
N LEU A 13 -13.42 -4.28 -2.05
CA LEU A 13 -14.30 -4.50 -3.20
C LEU A 13 -13.53 -4.86 -4.48
N LEU A 14 -12.22 -5.09 -4.39
CA LEU A 14 -11.43 -5.52 -5.55
C LEU A 14 -12.01 -6.80 -6.17
N GLY A 15 -11.96 -6.86 -7.50
CA GLY A 15 -12.52 -7.97 -8.27
C GLY A 15 -13.96 -7.76 -8.68
N THR A 16 -14.67 -6.82 -8.03
CA THR A 16 -16.08 -6.51 -8.30
C THR A 16 -16.31 -5.09 -8.77
N ARG A 17 -15.32 -4.18 -8.59
CA ARG A 17 -15.45 -2.77 -9.00
C ARG A 17 -14.41 -2.43 -10.08
N GLU A 18 -14.86 -1.76 -11.12
CA GLU A 18 -14.00 -1.19 -12.18
C GLU A 18 -12.85 -2.12 -12.59
N PRO A 19 -13.13 -3.34 -13.08
CA PRO A 19 -12.07 -4.31 -13.41
C PRO A 19 -11.11 -3.82 -14.49
N ASP A 20 -11.54 -2.91 -15.35
CA ASP A 20 -10.66 -2.30 -16.38
C ASP A 20 -9.55 -1.46 -15.77
N ILE A 21 -9.74 -0.95 -14.54
CA ILE A 21 -8.77 -0.12 -13.84
C ILE A 21 -7.96 -0.96 -12.85
N TYR A 22 -8.64 -1.79 -12.03
CA TYR A 22 -8.03 -2.48 -10.90
C TYR A 22 -7.78 -3.97 -11.15
N GLY A 23 -8.27 -4.52 -12.28
CA GLY A 23 -8.18 -5.95 -12.57
C GLY A 23 -9.31 -6.75 -11.93
N SER A 24 -9.35 -8.05 -12.20
CA SER A 24 -10.37 -8.97 -11.70
C SER A 24 -9.96 -9.71 -10.41
N MET A 25 -8.71 -9.56 -9.97
CA MET A 25 -8.21 -10.21 -8.76
C MET A 25 -8.89 -9.60 -7.52
N THR A 26 -9.36 -10.46 -6.63
CA THR A 26 -9.94 -10.02 -5.35
C THR A 26 -8.84 -9.56 -4.40
N GLN A 27 -9.21 -8.80 -3.36
CA GLN A 27 -8.26 -8.42 -2.31
C GLN A 27 -7.64 -9.66 -1.65
N SER A 28 -8.44 -10.67 -1.37
CA SER A 28 -7.98 -11.92 -0.76
C SER A 28 -6.93 -12.61 -1.63
N GLN A 29 -7.16 -12.67 -2.95
CA GLN A 29 -6.19 -13.25 -3.88
C GLN A 29 -4.91 -12.43 -3.96
N LEU A 30 -5.04 -11.11 -4.00
CA LEU A 30 -3.90 -10.20 -4.02
C LEU A 30 -3.04 -10.40 -2.76
N VAL A 31 -3.67 -10.38 -1.58
CA VAL A 31 -2.96 -10.54 -0.31
C VAL A 31 -2.28 -11.90 -0.23
N SER A 32 -2.95 -12.97 -0.68
CA SER A 32 -2.37 -14.32 -0.70
C SER A 32 -1.12 -14.37 -1.57
N ASN A 33 -1.16 -13.74 -2.75
CA ASN A 33 0.01 -13.69 -3.64
C ASN A 33 1.18 -12.91 -3.01
N VAL A 34 0.87 -11.77 -2.38
CA VAL A 34 1.90 -10.96 -1.72
C VAL A 34 2.49 -11.72 -0.54
N GLN A 35 1.64 -12.43 0.22
CA GLN A 35 2.10 -13.23 1.35
C GLN A 35 3.03 -14.36 0.93
N GLN A 36 2.71 -15.04 -0.17
CA GLN A 36 3.58 -16.10 -0.71
C GLN A 36 4.94 -15.53 -1.15
N ALA A 37 4.93 -14.38 -1.80
CA ALA A 37 6.17 -13.71 -2.20
C ALA A 37 7.01 -13.29 -0.98
N ALA A 38 6.37 -12.74 0.05
CA ALA A 38 7.05 -12.38 1.29
C ALA A 38 7.70 -13.60 1.94
N GLN A 39 6.99 -14.71 2.02
CA GLN A 39 7.52 -15.96 2.56
C GLN A 39 8.75 -16.45 1.79
N SER A 40 8.74 -16.30 0.46
CA SER A 40 9.90 -16.69 -0.36
C SER A 40 11.14 -15.85 -0.06
N PHE A 41 10.97 -14.66 0.50
CA PHE A 41 12.05 -13.78 0.95
C PHE A 41 12.37 -13.95 2.44
N GLY A 42 11.72 -14.90 3.13
CA GLY A 42 11.89 -15.09 4.56
C GLY A 42 11.24 -14.03 5.42
N MET A 43 10.24 -13.34 4.88
CA MET A 43 9.52 -12.28 5.57
C MET A 43 8.16 -12.79 6.05
N GLU A 44 7.70 -12.27 7.20
CA GLU A 44 6.33 -12.44 7.66
C GLU A 44 5.49 -11.26 7.20
N LEU A 45 4.26 -11.51 6.76
CA LEU A 45 3.34 -10.48 6.33
C LEU A 45 2.10 -10.48 7.20
N SER A 46 1.75 -9.34 7.77
CA SER A 46 0.43 -9.09 8.36
C SER A 46 -0.35 -8.15 7.46
N PHE A 47 -1.67 -8.21 7.55
CA PHE A 47 -2.55 -7.47 6.65
C PHE A 47 -3.66 -6.78 7.43
N VAL A 48 -3.88 -5.50 7.13
CA VAL A 48 -4.99 -4.70 7.65
C VAL A 48 -5.61 -3.92 6.50
N GLN A 49 -6.94 -3.92 6.43
CA GLN A 49 -7.69 -3.07 5.51
C GLN A 49 -8.71 -2.28 6.31
N SER A 50 -8.83 -0.99 6.03
CA SER A 50 -9.86 -0.15 6.65
C SER A 50 -10.37 0.90 5.68
N ASN A 51 -11.67 1.19 5.79
CA ASN A 51 -12.30 2.30 5.09
C ASN A 51 -12.17 3.61 5.87
N HIS A 52 -11.66 3.57 7.09
CA HIS A 52 -11.63 4.70 8.01
C HIS A 52 -10.23 5.30 8.07
N GLU A 53 -10.13 6.58 7.74
CA GLU A 53 -8.85 7.30 7.75
C GLU A 53 -8.19 7.25 9.13
N GLY A 54 -8.96 7.44 10.19
CA GLY A 54 -8.45 7.40 11.56
C GLY A 54 -7.88 6.03 11.95
N GLU A 55 -8.52 4.94 11.49
CA GLU A 55 -7.99 3.59 11.74
C GLU A 55 -6.67 3.36 11.02
N LEU A 56 -6.53 3.89 9.81
CA LEU A 56 -5.26 3.81 9.06
C LEU A 56 -4.16 4.57 9.80
N ILE A 57 -4.48 5.75 10.31
CA ILE A 57 -3.55 6.56 11.11
C ILE A 57 -3.13 5.80 12.37
N ASP A 58 -4.10 5.29 13.12
CA ASP A 58 -3.82 4.54 14.35
C ASP A 58 -2.96 3.30 14.07
N THR A 59 -3.25 2.59 12.99
CA THR A 59 -2.49 1.41 12.59
C THR A 59 -1.03 1.78 12.29
N LEU A 60 -0.80 2.86 11.54
CA LEU A 60 0.56 3.33 11.25
C LEU A 60 1.31 3.75 12.52
N GLN A 61 0.63 4.40 13.46
CA GLN A 61 1.25 4.84 14.71
C GLN A 61 1.58 3.70 15.66
N GLN A 62 0.80 2.61 15.61
CA GLN A 62 0.90 1.50 16.57
C GLN A 62 1.68 0.31 16.03
N THR A 63 1.96 0.25 14.74
CA THR A 63 2.59 -0.93 14.14
C THR A 63 3.98 -1.17 14.72
N THR A 64 4.30 -2.45 14.92
CA THR A 64 5.64 -2.92 15.28
C THR A 64 6.36 -3.56 14.10
N ALA A 65 5.79 -3.45 12.90
CA ALA A 65 6.40 -4.00 11.69
C ALA A 65 7.73 -3.29 11.38
N ASP A 66 8.58 -3.97 10.65
CA ASP A 66 9.88 -3.42 10.21
C ASP A 66 9.71 -2.49 9.01
N ALA A 67 8.66 -2.69 8.21
CA ALA A 67 8.30 -1.82 7.09
C ALA A 67 6.82 -1.98 6.79
N VAL A 68 6.26 -0.97 6.12
CA VAL A 68 4.85 -0.95 5.73
C VAL A 68 4.75 -0.80 4.21
N ILE A 69 3.95 -1.64 3.58
CA ILE A 69 3.50 -1.45 2.19
C ILE A 69 2.09 -0.89 2.28
N PHE A 70 1.89 0.33 1.79
CA PHE A 70 0.67 1.08 1.99
C PHE A 70 0.02 1.46 0.67
N ASN A 71 -1.20 0.98 0.45
CA ASN A 71 -2.07 1.47 -0.61
C ASN A 71 -3.24 2.21 0.04
N PRO A 72 -3.19 3.54 0.13
CA PRO A 72 -4.24 4.31 0.79
C PRO A 72 -5.50 4.50 -0.06
N ALA A 73 -5.51 3.99 -1.28
CA ALA A 73 -6.61 4.14 -2.22
C ALA A 73 -6.96 5.63 -2.42
N ALA A 74 -8.23 6.01 -2.34
CA ALA A 74 -8.62 7.41 -2.60
C ALA A 74 -8.03 8.40 -1.61
N TYR A 75 -7.70 7.98 -0.39
CA TYR A 75 -7.06 8.90 0.58
C TYR A 75 -5.67 9.38 0.13
N THR A 76 -5.06 8.71 -0.84
CA THR A 76 -3.82 9.17 -1.48
C THR A 76 -3.95 10.62 -1.98
N HIS A 77 -5.13 10.97 -2.46
CA HIS A 77 -5.38 12.24 -3.17
C HIS A 77 -5.97 13.31 -2.26
N THR A 78 -6.26 12.99 -1.00
CA THR A 78 -7.00 13.88 -0.10
C THR A 78 -6.39 14.00 1.30
N SER A 79 -5.59 13.05 1.75
CA SER A 79 -5.25 12.96 3.17
C SER A 79 -3.89 13.59 3.49
N ILE A 80 -3.93 14.84 3.93
CA ILE A 80 -2.78 15.49 4.56
C ILE A 80 -2.49 14.81 5.92
N ALA A 81 -3.53 14.31 6.60
CA ALA A 81 -3.35 13.63 7.89
C ALA A 81 -2.51 12.36 7.76
N LEU A 82 -2.70 11.58 6.69
CA LEU A 82 -1.83 10.41 6.43
C LEU A 82 -0.41 10.83 6.10
N MET A 83 -0.24 11.89 5.31
CA MET A 83 1.09 12.44 5.02
C MET A 83 1.82 12.81 6.32
N ASP A 84 1.13 13.52 7.21
CA ASP A 84 1.70 13.95 8.50
C ASP A 84 2.06 12.75 9.38
N THR A 85 1.21 11.72 9.38
CA THR A 85 1.44 10.48 10.14
C THR A 85 2.70 9.79 9.65
N ILE A 86 2.85 9.59 8.34
CA ILE A 86 4.01 8.91 7.78
C ILE A 86 5.29 9.70 8.08
N ARG A 87 5.23 11.03 8.02
CA ARG A 87 6.38 11.88 8.36
C ARG A 87 6.77 11.75 9.84
N ALA A 88 5.80 11.52 10.71
CA ALA A 88 6.02 11.49 12.16
C ALA A 88 6.54 10.15 12.68
N ILE A 89 6.24 9.03 12.01
CA ILE A 89 6.65 7.69 12.45
C ILE A 89 8.03 7.35 11.91
N SER A 90 8.70 6.40 12.57
CA SER A 90 10.04 5.97 12.18
C SER A 90 10.05 4.77 11.24
N VAL A 91 8.97 3.99 11.18
CA VAL A 91 8.90 2.82 10.31
C VAL A 91 8.87 3.28 8.84
N PRO A 92 9.68 2.69 7.95
CA PRO A 92 9.65 3.05 6.54
C PRO A 92 8.35 2.60 5.89
N VAL A 93 7.75 3.48 5.08
CA VAL A 93 6.51 3.23 4.35
C VAL A 93 6.79 3.28 2.86
N VAL A 94 6.38 2.24 2.14
CA VAL A 94 6.43 2.16 0.68
C VAL A 94 5.02 2.33 0.14
N GLU A 95 4.84 3.33 -0.70
CA GLU A 95 3.55 3.60 -1.35
C GLU A 95 3.35 2.64 -2.53
N VAL A 96 2.15 2.04 -2.64
CA VAL A 96 1.81 1.13 -3.74
C VAL A 96 0.43 1.46 -4.28
N HIS A 97 0.28 1.41 -5.59
CA HIS A 97 -1.00 1.54 -6.29
C HIS A 97 -1.11 0.47 -7.37
N LEU A 98 -2.31 -0.08 -7.55
CA LEU A 98 -2.60 -1.03 -8.64
C LEU A 98 -2.59 -0.32 -9.99
N SER A 99 -3.20 0.87 -10.06
CA SER A 99 -3.32 1.63 -11.30
C SER A 99 -2.19 2.63 -11.47
N GLU A 100 -1.95 3.07 -12.71
CA GLU A 100 -1.04 4.17 -13.01
C GLU A 100 -1.78 5.49 -12.78
N LEU A 101 -1.34 6.28 -11.79
CA LEU A 101 -2.03 7.52 -11.40
C LEU A 101 -2.04 8.57 -12.51
N SER A 102 -0.98 8.61 -13.33
CA SER A 102 -0.87 9.61 -14.40
C SER A 102 -1.92 9.44 -15.50
N THR A 103 -2.55 8.27 -15.59
CA THR A 103 -3.60 7.97 -16.59
C THR A 103 -5.02 8.12 -16.02
N ARG A 104 -5.14 8.49 -14.74
CA ARG A 104 -6.42 8.67 -14.07
C ARG A 104 -6.93 10.11 -14.23
N GLU A 105 -8.12 10.38 -13.73
CA GLU A 105 -8.67 11.73 -13.67
C GLU A 105 -7.68 12.67 -12.95
N ARG A 106 -7.68 13.94 -13.32
CA ARG A 106 -6.69 14.91 -12.81
C ARG A 106 -6.58 14.91 -11.29
N TYR A 107 -7.72 14.82 -10.58
CA TYR A 107 -7.74 14.83 -9.12
C TYR A 107 -7.18 13.53 -8.51
N ARG A 108 -6.93 12.47 -9.32
CA ARG A 108 -6.34 11.22 -8.88
C ARG A 108 -4.87 11.07 -9.29
N GLN A 109 -4.26 12.10 -9.87
CA GLN A 109 -2.87 12.04 -10.31
C GLN A 109 -1.89 12.47 -9.23
N PHE A 110 -2.35 13.22 -8.23
CA PHE A 110 -1.52 13.73 -7.15
C PHE A 110 -1.53 12.78 -5.95
N SER A 111 -0.36 12.57 -5.35
CA SER A 111 -0.22 11.80 -4.11
C SER A 111 0.35 12.69 -3.01
N TYR A 112 -0.40 12.83 -1.92
CA TYR A 112 0.08 13.53 -0.74
C TYR A 112 1.19 12.80 0.00
N ILE A 113 1.26 11.45 -0.14
CA ILE A 113 2.22 10.67 0.65
C ILE A 113 3.51 10.34 -0.10
N LYS A 114 3.58 10.58 -1.40
CA LYS A 114 4.73 10.20 -2.23
C LYS A 114 6.05 10.71 -1.66
N ASP A 115 6.10 11.97 -1.24
CA ASP A 115 7.35 12.60 -0.82
C ASP A 115 7.76 12.21 0.61
N VAL A 116 6.87 11.61 1.39
CA VAL A 116 7.16 11.13 2.74
C VAL A 116 7.36 9.62 2.82
N CYS A 117 7.07 8.90 1.74
CA CYS A 117 7.35 7.47 1.61
C CYS A 117 8.79 7.27 1.11
N VAL A 118 9.39 6.13 1.47
CA VAL A 118 10.77 5.82 1.04
C VAL A 118 10.84 5.39 -0.42
N ALA A 119 9.73 4.90 -0.99
CA ALA A 119 9.61 4.52 -2.39
C ALA A 119 8.13 4.47 -2.78
N SER A 120 7.88 4.46 -4.09
CA SER A 120 6.52 4.40 -4.64
C SER A 120 6.51 3.51 -5.88
N PHE A 121 5.57 2.57 -5.94
CA PHE A 121 5.39 1.65 -7.08
C PHE A 121 3.93 1.68 -7.51
N LYS A 122 3.69 1.83 -8.81
CA LYS A 122 2.33 2.00 -9.33
C LYS A 122 2.21 1.54 -10.79
N GLY A 123 0.99 1.18 -11.18
CA GLY A 123 0.67 0.94 -12.58
C GLY A 123 0.79 -0.50 -13.05
N ASN A 124 1.31 -1.40 -12.23
CA ASN A 124 1.59 -2.78 -12.64
C ASN A 124 0.77 -3.81 -11.84
N HIS A 125 -0.36 -3.40 -11.28
CA HIS A 125 -1.24 -4.28 -10.50
C HIS A 125 -0.47 -5.05 -9.43
N LEU A 126 -0.57 -6.37 -9.39
CA LEU A 126 0.16 -7.20 -8.42
C LEU A 126 1.67 -6.96 -8.44
N GLN A 127 2.25 -6.76 -9.61
CA GLN A 127 3.70 -6.57 -9.72
C GLN A 127 4.19 -5.36 -8.93
N SER A 128 3.38 -4.30 -8.80
CA SER A 128 3.74 -3.14 -7.98
C SER A 128 4.00 -3.54 -6.52
N TYR A 129 3.20 -4.46 -5.98
CA TYR A 129 3.38 -4.98 -4.62
C TYR A 129 4.64 -5.84 -4.51
N LEU A 130 4.91 -6.67 -5.52
CA LEU A 130 6.10 -7.51 -5.54
C LEU A 130 7.37 -6.66 -5.64
N ASP A 131 7.31 -5.59 -6.43
CA ASP A 131 8.41 -4.63 -6.54
C ASP A 131 8.67 -3.94 -5.19
N ALA A 132 7.60 -3.62 -4.45
CA ALA A 132 7.72 -3.05 -3.11
C ALA A 132 8.43 -4.01 -2.15
N LEU A 133 8.07 -5.29 -2.17
CA LEU A 133 8.74 -6.31 -1.36
C LEU A 133 10.22 -6.42 -1.72
N GLN A 134 10.54 -6.43 -3.00
CA GLN A 134 11.90 -6.51 -3.48
C GLN A 134 12.71 -5.30 -3.01
N TYR A 135 12.12 -4.11 -3.10
CA TYR A 135 12.75 -2.88 -2.62
C TYR A 135 13.06 -2.96 -1.12
N ILE A 136 12.10 -3.42 -0.32
CA ILE A 136 12.28 -3.56 1.13
C ILE A 136 13.41 -4.55 1.42
N LYS A 137 13.42 -5.69 0.73
CA LYS A 137 14.48 -6.69 0.88
C LYS A 137 15.86 -6.09 0.63
N GLU A 138 15.99 -5.27 -0.40
CA GLU A 138 17.28 -4.72 -0.82
C GLU A 138 17.74 -3.52 0.01
N ASN A 139 16.81 -2.75 0.58
CA ASN A 139 17.13 -1.43 1.15
C ASN A 139 16.86 -1.32 2.64
N GLN A 140 16.05 -2.21 3.24
CA GLN A 140 15.63 -2.09 4.64
C GLN A 140 16.15 -3.25 5.52
N THR A 141 17.03 -4.07 5.01
CA THR A 141 17.64 -5.16 5.79
C THR A 141 18.94 -4.74 6.44
#